data_b901d5c8aa6f890f11719b009cc90974
#
_entry.id   b901d5c8aa6f890f11719b009cc90974
#
_cell.length_a   1.000
_cell.length_b   1.000
_cell.length_c   1.000
_cell.angle_alpha   90.00
_cell.angle_beta   90.00
_cell.angle_gamma   90.00
#
_symmetry.space_group_name_H-M   'P 1'
#
loop_
_entity.id
_entity.type
_entity.pdbx_description
1 polymer ?
#
loop_
_entity_poly.entity_id
_entity_poly.type
_entity_poly.pdbx_seq_one_letter_code
_entity_poly.pdbx_strand_id
1 'polypeptide(L)'
;MSQMLHIHDHLREMILSLDVGPGERLTERWLETRFRGSRTPVRAALARLEGEGLVQRDGRNWIVAPIDLGEIEALAEFREPLEITAVRLACARAGAADLDAIEEMLDACQPGVPREEWHRVGTDFHVEIARLSGNPFLVRAIEGAMTRLARPRWLEVWTEPSREQAWAEHRRILRFIRAKMPDEAAREAVDHVRDTRDRLLRSLNDDRRGLRARGFAIVGAR
;
A
#
# COMPACT_ATOMS: atom_id res chain seq x y z
N MET A 1 -17.23 19.41 3.17
CA MET A 1 -16.28 18.67 2.33
C MET A 1 -16.53 19.03 0.88
N SER A 2 -15.52 19.35 0.05
CA SER A 2 -15.77 19.69 -1.35
C SER A 2 -16.22 18.46 -2.14
N GLN A 3 -17.07 18.64 -3.17
CA GLN A 3 -17.54 17.54 -4.00
C GLN A 3 -16.37 16.77 -4.66
N MET A 4 -15.30 17.45 -5.03
CA MET A 4 -14.08 16.83 -5.55
C MET A 4 -13.45 15.87 -4.55
N LEU A 5 -13.30 16.27 -3.28
CA LEU A 5 -12.75 15.41 -2.22
C LEU A 5 -13.64 14.19 -1.97
N HIS A 6 -14.95 14.38 -1.93
CA HIS A 6 -15.90 13.27 -1.78
C HIS A 6 -15.75 12.23 -2.90
N ILE A 7 -15.67 12.68 -4.17
CA ILE A 7 -15.48 11.78 -5.32
C ILE A 7 -14.12 11.09 -5.24
N HIS A 8 -13.06 11.84 -4.94
CA HIS A 8 -11.71 11.32 -4.82
C HIS A 8 -11.64 10.21 -3.77
N ASP A 9 -12.10 10.49 -2.54
CA ASP A 9 -11.96 9.57 -1.42
C ASP A 9 -12.73 8.27 -1.64
N HIS A 10 -13.99 8.35 -2.14
CA HIS A 10 -14.78 7.15 -2.43
C HIS A 10 -14.24 6.35 -3.61
N LEU A 11 -13.82 7.01 -4.70
CA LEU A 11 -13.25 6.30 -5.84
C LEU A 11 -11.90 5.67 -5.48
N ARG A 12 -11.11 6.35 -4.64
CA ARG A 12 -9.87 5.81 -4.09
C ARG A 12 -10.13 4.53 -3.28
N GLU A 13 -11.11 4.56 -2.40
CA GLU A 13 -11.52 3.39 -1.62
C GLU A 13 -11.94 2.22 -2.52
N MET A 14 -12.82 2.47 -3.51
CA MET A 14 -13.26 1.44 -4.47
C MET A 14 -12.09 0.84 -5.26
N ILE A 15 -11.08 1.63 -5.61
CA ILE A 15 -9.88 1.14 -6.32
C ILE A 15 -8.99 0.31 -5.39
N LEU A 16 -8.79 0.75 -4.16
CA LEU A 16 -7.92 0.06 -3.20
C LEU A 16 -8.53 -1.24 -2.69
N SER A 17 -9.87 -1.32 -2.59
CA SER A 17 -10.61 -2.56 -2.24
C SER A 17 -10.79 -3.51 -3.42
N LEU A 18 -10.37 -3.11 -4.63
CA LEU A 18 -10.57 -3.84 -5.89
C LEU A 18 -12.05 -3.97 -6.31
N ASP A 19 -12.95 -3.14 -5.78
CA ASP A 19 -14.34 -3.03 -6.26
C ASP A 19 -14.39 -2.48 -7.69
N VAL A 20 -13.39 -1.65 -8.03
CA VAL A 20 -13.08 -1.24 -9.40
C VAL A 20 -11.68 -1.77 -9.72
N GLY A 21 -11.61 -2.75 -10.61
CA GLY A 21 -10.42 -3.56 -10.83
C GLY A 21 -9.33 -2.88 -11.67
N PRO A 22 -8.06 -3.35 -11.54
CA PRO A 22 -6.95 -2.89 -12.38
C PRO A 22 -7.26 -3.06 -13.87
N GLY A 23 -7.11 -1.97 -14.66
CA GLY A 23 -7.43 -1.93 -16.08
C GLY A 23 -8.89 -1.57 -16.40
N GLU A 24 -9.76 -1.49 -15.40
CA GLU A 24 -11.16 -1.14 -15.61
C GLU A 24 -11.31 0.30 -16.10
N ARG A 25 -12.18 0.49 -17.09
CA ARG A 25 -12.42 1.78 -17.71
C ARG A 25 -13.30 2.66 -16.84
N LEU A 26 -12.83 3.87 -16.56
CA LEU A 26 -13.53 4.91 -15.84
C LEU A 26 -14.03 5.98 -16.84
N THR A 27 -15.34 6.03 -17.06
CA THR A 27 -15.91 7.10 -17.90
C THR A 27 -16.37 8.27 -17.04
N GLU A 28 -16.10 9.52 -17.49
CA GLU A 28 -16.56 10.72 -16.77
C GLU A 28 -18.09 10.65 -16.54
N ARG A 29 -18.85 10.20 -17.53
CA ARG A 29 -20.32 10.06 -17.42
C ARG A 29 -20.75 9.08 -16.33
N TRP A 30 -20.07 7.93 -16.20
CA TRP A 30 -20.36 6.97 -15.15
C TRP A 30 -20.08 7.57 -13.77
N LEU A 31 -18.95 8.28 -13.62
CA LEU A 31 -18.59 8.95 -12.37
C LEU A 31 -19.55 10.09 -12.03
N GLU A 32 -19.96 10.92 -13.04
CA GLU A 32 -20.96 11.97 -12.85
C GLU A 32 -22.28 11.40 -12.30
N THR A 33 -22.73 10.28 -12.87
CA THR A 33 -23.95 9.59 -12.41
C THR A 33 -23.77 8.96 -11.04
N ARG A 34 -22.68 8.25 -10.82
CA ARG A 34 -22.40 7.48 -9.57
C ARG A 34 -22.30 8.39 -8.36
N PHE A 35 -21.63 9.54 -8.52
CA PHE A 35 -21.36 10.49 -7.44
C PHE A 35 -22.28 11.73 -7.46
N ARG A 36 -23.25 11.77 -8.35
CA ARG A 36 -24.16 12.94 -8.54
C ARG A 36 -23.37 14.25 -8.67
N GLY A 37 -22.23 14.18 -9.37
CA GLY A 37 -21.28 15.28 -9.54
C GLY A 37 -21.30 15.83 -10.97
N SER A 38 -20.86 17.07 -11.12
CA SER A 38 -20.61 17.64 -12.44
C SER A 38 -19.23 17.23 -12.96
N ARG A 39 -18.95 17.50 -14.24
CA ARG A 39 -17.72 17.12 -14.93
C ARG A 39 -16.46 17.69 -14.27
N THR A 40 -16.50 18.93 -13.80
CA THR A 40 -15.33 19.63 -13.23
C THR A 40 -14.77 18.93 -11.98
N PRO A 41 -15.54 18.65 -10.90
CA PRO A 41 -15.03 17.93 -9.73
C PRO A 41 -14.63 16.49 -10.03
N VAL A 42 -15.31 15.81 -11.01
CA VAL A 42 -14.92 14.46 -11.46
C VAL A 42 -13.51 14.49 -12.07
N ARG A 43 -13.25 15.41 -12.99
CA ARG A 43 -11.92 15.53 -13.63
C ARG A 43 -10.83 15.91 -12.63
N ALA A 44 -11.13 16.79 -11.68
CA ALA A 44 -10.20 17.17 -10.63
C ALA A 44 -9.86 15.97 -9.70
N ALA A 45 -10.85 15.14 -9.35
CA ALA A 45 -10.65 13.92 -8.58
C ALA A 45 -9.79 12.89 -9.35
N LEU A 46 -10.09 12.68 -10.65
CA LEU A 46 -9.30 11.78 -11.51
C LEU A 46 -7.84 12.26 -11.66
N ALA A 47 -7.60 13.57 -11.85
CA ALA A 47 -6.25 14.11 -11.94
C ALA A 47 -5.46 13.92 -10.64
N ARG A 48 -6.13 13.99 -9.47
CA ARG A 48 -5.49 13.71 -8.18
C ARG A 48 -5.15 12.23 -8.04
N LEU A 49 -6.08 11.33 -8.40
CA LEU A 49 -5.84 9.88 -8.39
C LEU A 49 -4.73 9.46 -9.38
N GLU A 50 -4.59 10.18 -10.52
CA GLU A 50 -3.46 10.00 -11.45
C GLU A 50 -2.12 10.35 -10.78
N GLY A 51 -2.08 11.47 -10.03
CA GLY A 51 -0.90 11.83 -9.22
C GLY A 51 -0.55 10.78 -8.16
N GLU A 52 -1.54 10.07 -7.63
CA GLU A 52 -1.35 8.96 -6.69
C GLU A 52 -0.98 7.63 -7.39
N GLY A 53 -1.02 7.56 -8.73
CA GLY A 53 -0.75 6.35 -9.51
C GLY A 53 -1.86 5.31 -9.47
N LEU A 54 -3.07 5.69 -9.05
CA LEU A 54 -4.21 4.79 -8.95
C LEU A 54 -5.04 4.72 -10.24
N VAL A 55 -5.00 5.77 -11.04
CA VAL A 55 -5.61 5.80 -12.38
C VAL A 55 -4.59 6.34 -13.39
N GLN A 56 -4.81 6.04 -14.66
CA GLN A 56 -3.99 6.56 -15.75
C GLN A 56 -4.81 6.83 -17.01
N ARG A 57 -4.22 7.56 -17.94
CA ARG A 57 -4.80 7.76 -19.26
C ARG A 57 -4.58 6.54 -20.16
N ASP A 58 -5.65 6.15 -20.85
CA ASP A 58 -5.62 5.23 -21.98
C ASP A 58 -6.24 5.96 -23.19
N GLY A 59 -5.41 6.61 -23.98
CA GLY A 59 -5.84 7.53 -25.02
C GLY A 59 -6.68 8.69 -24.46
N ARG A 60 -7.97 8.75 -24.86
CA ARG A 60 -8.92 9.76 -24.38
C ARG A 60 -9.69 9.35 -23.12
N ASN A 61 -9.51 8.11 -22.68
CA ASN A 61 -10.24 7.55 -21.55
C ASN A 61 -9.38 7.53 -20.29
N TRP A 62 -10.02 7.25 -19.17
CA TRP A 62 -9.39 6.91 -17.93
C TRP A 62 -9.53 5.41 -17.66
N ILE A 63 -8.50 4.80 -17.11
CA ILE A 63 -8.55 3.44 -16.58
C ILE A 63 -7.95 3.42 -15.17
N VAL A 64 -8.39 2.46 -14.36
CA VAL A 64 -7.66 2.11 -13.14
C VAL A 64 -6.27 1.60 -13.57
N ALA A 65 -5.22 2.11 -12.95
CA ALA A 65 -3.87 1.72 -13.32
C ALA A 65 -3.72 0.19 -13.21
N PRO A 66 -3.15 -0.51 -14.21
CA PRO A 66 -2.82 -1.93 -14.11
C PRO A 66 -1.92 -2.21 -12.90
N ILE A 67 -1.86 -3.45 -12.45
CA ILE A 67 -0.79 -3.90 -11.56
C ILE A 67 0.42 -4.19 -12.44
N ASP A 68 1.49 -3.41 -12.26
CA ASP A 68 2.74 -3.56 -13.01
C ASP A 68 3.78 -4.25 -12.13
N LEU A 69 4.27 -5.42 -12.59
CA LEU A 69 5.28 -6.21 -11.86
C LEU A 69 6.61 -5.45 -11.77
N GLY A 70 6.99 -4.71 -12.82
CA GLY A 70 8.18 -3.87 -12.81
C GLY A 70 8.07 -2.69 -11.83
N GLU A 71 6.85 -2.13 -11.65
CA GLU A 71 6.63 -1.10 -10.63
C GLU A 71 6.80 -1.67 -9.21
N ILE A 72 6.38 -2.91 -8.95
CA ILE A 72 6.58 -3.56 -7.64
C ILE A 72 8.07 -3.70 -7.33
N GLU A 73 8.89 -4.11 -8.31
CA GLU A 73 10.34 -4.20 -8.17
C GLU A 73 10.97 -2.83 -7.89
N ALA A 74 10.64 -1.82 -8.71
CA ALA A 74 11.16 -0.47 -8.55
C ALA A 74 10.74 0.17 -7.21
N LEU A 75 9.50 -0.08 -6.74
CA LEU A 75 9.04 0.39 -5.44
C LEU A 75 9.76 -0.29 -4.28
N ALA A 76 10.14 -1.56 -4.40
CA ALA A 76 10.96 -2.23 -3.38
C ALA A 76 12.35 -1.59 -3.29
N GLU A 77 13.02 -1.38 -4.42
CA GLU A 77 14.32 -0.68 -4.49
C GLU A 77 14.24 0.74 -3.89
N PHE A 78 13.17 1.47 -4.19
CA PHE A 78 12.94 2.81 -3.65
C PHE A 78 12.70 2.79 -2.14
N ARG A 79 11.94 1.81 -1.63
CA ARG A 79 11.60 1.70 -0.22
C ARG A 79 12.78 1.31 0.66
N GLU A 80 13.68 0.43 0.22
CA GLU A 80 14.79 -0.05 1.04
C GLU A 80 15.55 1.09 1.75
N PRO A 81 16.11 2.10 1.06
CA PRO A 81 16.82 3.20 1.73
C PRO A 81 15.92 4.08 2.61
N LEU A 82 14.64 4.22 2.27
CA LEU A 82 13.70 4.99 3.08
C LEU A 82 13.38 4.28 4.39
N GLU A 83 13.08 2.97 4.33
CA GLU A 83 12.79 2.14 5.50
C GLU A 83 14.02 2.05 6.44
N ILE A 84 15.22 1.85 5.91
CA ILE A 84 16.49 1.92 6.67
C ILE A 84 16.57 3.23 7.45
N THR A 85 16.33 4.35 6.77
CA THR A 85 16.42 5.67 7.38
C THR A 85 15.34 5.86 8.43
N ALA A 86 14.11 5.43 8.14
CA ALA A 86 12.97 5.55 9.05
C ALA A 86 13.20 4.76 10.35
N VAL A 87 13.61 3.49 10.27
CA VAL A 87 13.83 2.66 11.47
C VAL A 87 15.01 3.14 12.31
N ARG A 88 16.10 3.62 11.68
CA ARG A 88 17.25 4.20 12.40
C ARG A 88 16.86 5.45 13.17
N LEU A 89 16.10 6.34 12.54
CA LEU A 89 15.61 7.54 13.20
C LEU A 89 14.57 7.21 14.28
N ALA A 90 13.70 6.23 14.06
CA ALA A 90 12.77 5.74 15.05
C ALA A 90 13.50 5.17 16.28
N CYS A 91 14.57 4.39 16.10
CA CYS A 91 15.42 3.91 17.20
C CYS A 91 15.94 5.06 18.09
N ALA A 92 16.30 6.18 17.45
CA ALA A 92 16.84 7.34 18.17
C ALA A 92 15.76 8.21 18.83
N ARG A 93 14.55 8.28 18.27
CA ARG A 93 13.56 9.32 18.58
C ARG A 93 12.29 8.82 19.25
N ALA A 94 11.88 7.56 18.98
CA ALA A 94 10.62 7.02 19.49
C ALA A 94 10.59 6.94 21.00
N GLY A 95 9.47 7.38 21.59
CA GLY A 95 9.11 7.19 22.98
C GLY A 95 8.48 5.81 23.23
N ALA A 96 8.41 5.40 24.51
CA ALA A 96 7.79 4.12 24.86
C ALA A 96 6.31 4.08 24.46
N ALA A 97 5.55 5.14 24.73
CA ALA A 97 4.13 5.22 24.43
C ALA A 97 3.83 5.11 22.91
N ASP A 98 4.70 5.68 22.07
CA ASP A 98 4.54 5.59 20.61
C ASP A 98 4.73 4.14 20.14
N LEU A 99 5.71 3.43 20.71
CA LEU A 99 5.98 2.02 20.39
C LEU A 99 4.88 1.11 20.92
N ASP A 100 4.31 1.42 22.10
CA ASP A 100 3.18 0.68 22.66
C ASP A 100 1.94 0.81 21.75
N ALA A 101 1.66 1.99 21.21
CA ALA A 101 0.56 2.20 20.26
C ALA A 101 0.72 1.37 18.98
N ILE A 102 1.95 1.25 18.45
CA ILE A 102 2.21 0.39 17.29
C ILE A 102 2.06 -1.09 17.66
N GLU A 103 2.49 -1.50 18.84
CA GLU A 103 2.32 -2.88 19.31
C GLU A 103 0.85 -3.24 19.46
N GLU A 104 0.02 -2.36 20.06
CA GLU A 104 -1.44 -2.53 20.15
C GLU A 104 -2.07 -2.65 18.76
N MET A 105 -1.64 -1.83 17.79
CA MET A 105 -2.09 -1.91 16.41
C MET A 105 -1.77 -3.27 15.78
N LEU A 106 -0.57 -3.81 15.99
CA LEU A 106 -0.18 -5.14 15.51
C LEU A 106 -0.97 -6.25 16.23
N ASP A 107 -1.26 -6.08 17.53
CA ASP A 107 -2.01 -7.04 18.33
C ASP A 107 -3.50 -7.11 17.94
N ALA A 108 -4.03 -6.11 17.24
CA ALA A 108 -5.36 -6.18 16.64
C ALA A 108 -5.47 -7.26 15.55
N CYS A 109 -4.35 -7.67 14.94
CA CYS A 109 -4.30 -8.73 13.94
C CYS A 109 -4.15 -10.11 14.59
N GLN A 110 -5.27 -10.76 14.86
CA GLN A 110 -5.34 -12.11 15.46
C GLN A 110 -5.98 -13.09 14.46
N PRO A 111 -5.77 -14.41 14.61
CA PRO A 111 -6.49 -15.42 13.84
C PRO A 111 -8.00 -15.18 13.90
N GLY A 112 -8.68 -15.19 12.75
CA GLY A 112 -10.11 -14.93 12.64
C GLY A 112 -10.49 -13.45 12.35
N VAL A 113 -9.54 -12.52 12.43
CA VAL A 113 -9.76 -11.12 12.01
C VAL A 113 -9.87 -11.05 10.48
N PRO A 114 -10.79 -10.23 9.91
CA PRO A 114 -10.93 -10.05 8.47
C PRO A 114 -9.61 -9.62 7.81
N ARG A 115 -9.38 -10.09 6.58
CA ARG A 115 -8.15 -9.77 5.81
C ARG A 115 -7.98 -8.27 5.55
N GLU A 116 -9.10 -7.54 5.49
CA GLU A 116 -9.14 -6.09 5.34
C GLU A 116 -8.35 -5.40 6.44
N GLU A 117 -8.52 -5.88 7.66
CA GLU A 117 -7.79 -5.36 8.83
C GLU A 117 -6.29 -5.70 8.76
N TRP A 118 -5.93 -6.93 8.38
CA TRP A 118 -4.54 -7.32 8.15
C TRP A 118 -3.87 -6.44 7.09
N HIS A 119 -4.58 -6.16 5.99
CA HIS A 119 -4.08 -5.28 4.94
C HIS A 119 -3.87 -3.85 5.43
N ARG A 120 -4.85 -3.32 6.18
CA ARG A 120 -4.80 -1.98 6.77
C ARG A 120 -3.61 -1.86 7.73
N VAL A 121 -3.53 -2.73 8.73
CA VAL A 121 -2.47 -2.71 9.74
C VAL A 121 -1.09 -2.90 9.11
N GLY A 122 -0.95 -3.81 8.16
CA GLY A 122 0.31 -4.01 7.44
C GLY A 122 0.75 -2.78 6.63
N THR A 123 -0.20 -1.99 6.11
CA THR A 123 0.09 -0.72 5.42
C THR A 123 0.44 0.37 6.42
N ASP A 124 -0.37 0.50 7.48
CA ASP A 124 -0.20 1.53 8.51
C ASP A 124 1.12 1.36 9.26
N PHE A 125 1.58 0.13 9.50
CA PHE A 125 2.85 -0.14 10.19
C PHE A 125 4.03 0.66 9.62
N HIS A 126 4.23 0.62 8.30
CA HIS A 126 5.34 1.32 7.66
C HIS A 126 5.22 2.83 7.78
N VAL A 127 3.99 3.33 7.68
CA VAL A 127 3.69 4.77 7.81
C VAL A 127 3.93 5.23 9.25
N GLU A 128 3.49 4.47 10.25
CA GLU A 128 3.71 4.79 11.66
C GLU A 128 5.21 4.77 12.01
N ILE A 129 5.97 3.76 11.57
CA ILE A 129 7.43 3.77 11.75
C ILE A 129 8.07 5.02 11.10
N ALA A 130 7.60 5.40 9.90
CA ALA A 130 8.06 6.64 9.26
C ALA A 130 7.71 7.89 10.10
N ARG A 131 6.54 7.94 10.74
CA ARG A 131 6.15 9.03 11.66
C ARG A 131 7.06 9.11 12.87
N LEU A 132 7.45 7.98 13.46
CA LEU A 132 8.42 7.93 14.55
C LEU A 132 9.80 8.50 14.16
N SER A 133 10.12 8.51 12.87
CA SER A 133 11.32 9.18 12.37
C SER A 133 11.31 10.70 12.60
N GLY A 134 10.13 11.31 12.79
CA GLY A 134 9.94 12.75 12.88
C GLY A 134 10.27 13.51 11.59
N ASN A 135 10.40 12.80 10.46
CA ASN A 135 10.71 13.38 9.16
C ASN A 135 9.50 13.34 8.23
N PRO A 136 8.81 14.49 7.98
CA PRO A 136 7.60 14.51 7.17
C PRO A 136 7.84 14.18 5.68
N PHE A 137 9.07 14.25 5.20
CA PHE A 137 9.41 13.84 3.83
C PHE A 137 9.47 12.32 3.70
N LEU A 138 10.02 11.62 4.71
CA LEU A 138 9.98 10.15 4.77
C LEU A 138 8.55 9.64 4.87
N VAL A 139 7.72 10.26 5.71
CA VAL A 139 6.30 9.89 5.84
C VAL A 139 5.61 9.95 4.47
N ARG A 140 5.69 11.09 3.77
CA ARG A 140 5.04 11.24 2.45
C ARG A 140 5.58 10.26 1.40
N ALA A 141 6.89 10.00 1.41
CA ALA A 141 7.50 9.08 0.45
C ALA A 141 7.03 7.63 0.68
N ILE A 142 6.98 7.19 1.94
CA ILE A 142 6.51 5.85 2.31
C ILE A 142 4.99 5.73 2.09
N GLU A 143 4.18 6.72 2.49
CA GLU A 143 2.73 6.76 2.20
C GLU A 143 2.44 6.63 0.70
N GLY A 144 3.19 7.35 -0.14
CA GLY A 144 3.05 7.27 -1.59
C GLY A 144 3.38 5.88 -2.15
N ALA A 145 4.47 5.26 -1.70
CA ALA A 145 4.84 3.91 -2.08
C ALA A 145 3.81 2.87 -1.61
N MET A 146 3.34 2.97 -0.36
CA MET A 146 2.34 2.06 0.21
C MET A 146 0.98 2.18 -0.49
N THR A 147 0.58 3.39 -0.93
CA THR A 147 -0.63 3.59 -1.74
C THR A 147 -0.55 2.82 -3.07
N ARG A 148 0.58 2.86 -3.77
CA ARG A 148 0.78 2.13 -5.03
C ARG A 148 0.81 0.61 -4.82
N LEU A 149 1.42 0.16 -3.73
CA LEU A 149 1.49 -1.26 -3.35
C LEU A 149 0.19 -1.81 -2.75
N ALA A 150 -0.79 -0.98 -2.38
CA ALA A 150 -1.99 -1.43 -1.68
C ALA A 150 -2.74 -2.53 -2.43
N ARG A 151 -2.95 -2.37 -3.75
CA ARG A 151 -3.67 -3.35 -4.58
C ARG A 151 -2.95 -4.68 -4.74
N PRO A 152 -1.64 -4.75 -5.10
CA PRO A 152 -0.91 -6.02 -5.09
C PRO A 152 -0.84 -6.64 -3.69
N ARG A 153 -0.65 -5.86 -2.64
CA ARG A 153 -0.65 -6.35 -1.25
C ARG A 153 -2.01 -6.91 -0.82
N TRP A 154 -3.10 -6.33 -1.30
CA TRP A 154 -4.45 -6.90 -1.09
C TRP A 154 -4.56 -8.34 -1.59
N LEU A 155 -3.90 -8.65 -2.69
CA LEU A 155 -3.85 -10.01 -3.25
C LEU A 155 -2.91 -10.94 -2.46
N GLU A 156 -1.81 -10.40 -1.87
CA GLU A 156 -0.88 -11.17 -1.03
C GLU A 156 -1.51 -11.61 0.29
N VAL A 157 -2.22 -10.72 0.98
CA VAL A 157 -2.88 -11.04 2.27
C VAL A 157 -4.05 -12.02 2.13
N TRP A 158 -4.26 -12.58 0.94
CA TRP A 158 -5.25 -13.61 0.69
C TRP A 158 -4.99 -14.89 1.45
N THR A 159 -3.72 -15.27 1.63
CA THR A 159 -3.34 -16.49 2.34
C THR A 159 -2.97 -16.21 3.80
N GLU A 160 -3.41 -17.08 4.70
CA GLU A 160 -3.09 -16.97 6.13
C GLU A 160 -1.58 -17.04 6.40
N PRO A 161 -0.80 -17.97 5.78
CA PRO A 161 0.65 -18.00 5.98
C PRO A 161 1.36 -16.71 5.62
N SER A 162 0.96 -16.03 4.53
CA SER A 162 1.56 -14.75 4.14
C SER A 162 1.29 -13.64 5.17
N ARG A 163 0.07 -13.62 5.74
CA ARG A 163 -0.29 -12.66 6.80
C ARG A 163 0.53 -12.88 8.06
N GLU A 164 0.60 -14.12 8.54
CA GLU A 164 1.35 -14.49 9.74
C GLU A 164 2.83 -14.17 9.60
N GLN A 165 3.41 -14.47 8.43
CA GLN A 165 4.80 -14.17 8.16
C GLN A 165 5.08 -12.65 8.19
N ALA A 166 4.30 -11.84 7.47
CA ALA A 166 4.45 -10.39 7.45
C ALA A 166 4.29 -9.79 8.86
N TRP A 167 3.34 -10.29 9.64
CA TRP A 167 3.12 -9.87 11.01
C TRP A 167 4.31 -10.20 11.93
N ALA A 168 4.88 -11.40 11.81
CA ALA A 168 6.07 -11.78 12.58
C ALA A 168 7.29 -10.91 12.21
N GLU A 169 7.45 -10.55 10.94
CA GLU A 169 8.47 -9.64 10.45
C GLU A 169 8.29 -8.24 11.07
N HIS A 170 7.08 -7.67 11.04
CA HIS A 170 6.78 -6.36 11.65
C HIS A 170 7.09 -6.35 13.15
N ARG A 171 6.73 -7.41 13.89
CA ARG A 171 7.05 -7.54 15.31
C ARG A 171 8.55 -7.60 15.58
N ARG A 172 9.34 -8.26 14.71
CA ARG A 172 10.80 -8.28 14.85
C ARG A 172 11.39 -6.89 14.65
N ILE A 173 10.93 -6.14 13.62
CA ILE A 173 11.36 -4.75 13.40
C ILE A 173 11.05 -3.89 14.64
N LEU A 174 9.80 -3.93 15.13
CA LEU A 174 9.38 -3.15 16.29
C LEU A 174 10.21 -3.48 17.53
N ARG A 175 10.51 -4.76 17.77
CA ARG A 175 11.35 -5.23 18.87
C ARG A 175 12.76 -4.63 18.82
N PHE A 176 13.40 -4.59 17.64
CA PHE A 176 14.71 -4.00 17.48
C PHE A 176 14.69 -2.47 17.65
N ILE A 177 13.64 -1.79 17.20
CA ILE A 177 13.46 -0.35 17.45
C ILE A 177 13.34 -0.10 18.96
N ARG A 178 12.52 -0.88 19.68
CA ARG A 178 12.34 -0.77 21.14
C ARG A 178 13.63 -1.04 21.89
N ALA A 179 14.43 -1.98 21.44
CA ALA A 179 15.74 -2.30 22.01
C ALA A 179 16.84 -1.28 21.64
N LYS A 180 16.52 -0.23 20.85
CA LYS A 180 17.49 0.76 20.34
C LYS A 180 18.66 0.12 19.57
N MET A 181 18.36 -0.87 18.74
CA MET A 181 19.29 -1.63 17.90
C MET A 181 19.13 -1.24 16.43
N PRO A 182 19.70 -0.09 15.99
CA PRO A 182 19.39 0.50 14.67
C PRO A 182 19.91 -0.33 13.50
N ASP A 183 21.00 -1.06 13.65
CA ASP A 183 21.57 -1.87 12.56
C ASP A 183 20.77 -3.16 12.36
N GLU A 184 20.29 -3.78 13.45
CA GLU A 184 19.41 -4.93 13.43
C GLU A 184 18.03 -4.56 12.86
N ALA A 185 17.46 -3.44 13.33
CA ALA A 185 16.21 -2.92 12.80
C ALA A 185 16.28 -2.63 11.29
N ALA A 186 17.40 -2.05 10.84
CA ALA A 186 17.63 -1.76 9.43
C ALA A 186 17.76 -3.04 8.57
N ARG A 187 18.48 -4.06 9.04
CA ARG A 187 18.59 -5.35 8.35
C ARG A 187 17.23 -6.02 8.22
N GLU A 188 16.49 -6.12 9.33
CA GLU A 188 15.16 -6.73 9.33
C GLU A 188 14.16 -5.98 8.43
N ALA A 189 14.23 -4.65 8.38
CA ALA A 189 13.39 -3.86 7.49
C ALA A 189 13.70 -4.10 6.00
N VAL A 190 14.98 -4.23 5.64
CA VAL A 190 15.40 -4.57 4.27
C VAL A 190 14.93 -5.97 3.90
N ASP A 191 15.17 -6.95 4.76
CA ASP A 191 14.77 -8.34 4.53
C ASP A 191 13.25 -8.42 4.35
N HIS A 192 12.48 -7.74 5.20
CA HIS A 192 11.01 -7.64 5.08
C HIS A 192 10.57 -7.04 3.73
N VAL A 193 11.20 -5.95 3.27
CA VAL A 193 10.85 -5.33 1.98
C VAL A 193 11.11 -6.30 0.82
N ARG A 194 12.25 -7.00 0.83
CA ARG A 194 12.64 -7.98 -0.20
C ARG A 194 11.73 -9.19 -0.19
N ASP A 195 11.51 -9.77 0.98
CA ASP A 195 10.65 -10.94 1.14
C ASP A 195 9.21 -10.64 0.71
N THR A 196 8.68 -9.47 1.08
CA THR A 196 7.36 -9.01 0.64
C THR A 196 7.30 -8.86 -0.88
N ARG A 197 8.31 -8.21 -1.51
CA ARG A 197 8.39 -8.12 -2.98
C ARG A 197 8.34 -9.51 -3.62
N ASP A 198 9.15 -10.42 -3.14
CA ASP A 198 9.27 -11.77 -3.71
C ASP A 198 7.98 -12.60 -3.53
N ARG A 199 7.28 -12.43 -2.39
CA ARG A 199 5.96 -13.02 -2.16
C ARG A 199 4.91 -12.45 -3.12
N LEU A 200 4.88 -11.12 -3.29
CA LEU A 200 3.98 -10.44 -4.23
C LEU A 200 4.18 -10.90 -5.66
N LEU A 201 5.42 -10.90 -6.15
CA LEU A 201 5.73 -11.30 -7.52
C LEU A 201 5.39 -12.77 -7.77
N ARG A 202 5.70 -13.68 -6.84
CA ARG A 202 5.31 -15.08 -6.93
C ARG A 202 3.79 -15.23 -6.99
N SER A 203 3.05 -14.67 -6.03
CA SER A 203 1.59 -14.76 -5.97
C SER A 203 0.92 -14.25 -7.24
N LEU A 204 1.37 -13.09 -7.76
CA LEU A 204 0.83 -12.50 -8.99
C LEU A 204 1.17 -13.31 -10.25
N ASN A 205 2.34 -13.94 -10.31
CA ASN A 205 2.71 -14.81 -11.43
C ASN A 205 1.97 -16.14 -11.39
N ASP A 206 1.82 -16.76 -10.21
CA ASP A 206 1.16 -18.06 -10.03
C ASP A 206 -0.34 -17.95 -10.38
N ASP A 207 -1.03 -16.89 -9.96
CA ASP A 207 -2.46 -16.69 -10.23
C ASP A 207 -2.75 -15.75 -11.42
N ARG A 208 -1.76 -15.43 -12.24
CA ARG A 208 -1.89 -14.47 -13.36
C ARG A 208 -3.05 -14.80 -14.31
N ARG A 209 -3.31 -16.08 -14.55
CA ARG A 209 -4.44 -16.53 -15.39
C ARG A 209 -5.77 -16.30 -14.70
N GLY A 210 -5.88 -16.64 -13.42
CA GLY A 210 -7.09 -16.45 -12.63
C GLY A 210 -7.43 -14.95 -12.49
N LEU A 211 -6.45 -14.13 -12.19
CA LEU A 211 -6.63 -12.68 -12.09
C LEU A 211 -7.08 -12.05 -13.41
N ARG A 212 -6.49 -12.47 -14.54
CA ARG A 212 -6.94 -12.02 -15.87
C ARG A 212 -8.34 -12.49 -16.20
N ALA A 213 -8.71 -13.71 -15.83
CA ALA A 213 -10.08 -14.19 -16.01
C ALA A 213 -11.11 -13.39 -15.20
N ARG A 214 -10.69 -12.79 -14.08
CA ARG A 214 -11.48 -11.82 -13.29
C ARG A 214 -11.48 -10.40 -13.88
N GLY A 215 -10.82 -10.18 -15.01
CA GLY A 215 -10.75 -8.88 -15.70
C GLY A 215 -9.61 -7.98 -15.21
N PHE A 216 -8.71 -8.45 -14.33
CA PHE A 216 -7.62 -7.62 -13.80
C PHE A 216 -6.48 -7.51 -14.83
N ALA A 217 -6.08 -6.29 -15.13
CA ALA A 217 -4.92 -6.00 -15.96
C ALA A 217 -3.64 -6.12 -15.14
N ILE A 218 -2.84 -7.15 -15.44
CA ILE A 218 -1.49 -7.35 -14.88
C ILE A 218 -0.50 -7.26 -16.02
N VAL A 219 0.41 -6.29 -15.93
CA VAL A 219 1.42 -5.98 -16.94
C VAL A 219 2.84 -6.17 -16.37
N GLY A 220 3.86 -6.00 -17.22
CA GLY A 220 5.27 -6.13 -16.85
C GLY A 220 5.87 -7.48 -17.20
N ALA A 221 7.22 -7.54 -17.18
CA ALA A 221 8.02 -8.62 -17.71
C ALA A 221 7.84 -9.94 -16.94
N ARG A 222 8.14 -10.99 -17.68
CA ARG A 222 8.28 -12.36 -17.20
C ARG A 222 9.58 -12.51 -16.43
#